data_8c6492b80a44083a161a4c509efca14f
#
_entry.id   8c6492b80a44083a161a4c509efca14f
#
_cell.length_a   1.000
_cell.length_b   1.000
_cell.length_c   1.000
_cell.angle_alpha   90.00
_cell.angle_beta   90.00
_cell.angle_gamma   90.00
#
_symmetry.space_group_name_H-M   'P 1'
#
loop_
_entity.id
_entity.type
_entity.pdbx_description
1 polymer ?
#
loop_
_entity_poly.entity_id
_entity_poly.type
_entity_poly.pdbx_seq_one_letter_code
_entity_poly.pdbx_strand_id
1 'polypeptide(L)'
;MKQLSKILMLGDSVLKGIQVEEKTLRYIPKNVMDLPGLEAEFSLTIDNKSRFGATSRNGETLLNRFLDKGVTWDAVVMDFGGNECNYDWAKIAADPTGEYFPTVPLGDFVEAYRQLIRTVKDRGMTPILMTLPPLIPQRFFDWWCRDLDQDAVRQWLGDPCNIYAHQERYSRAVERLAWEEQVPLVDVRGEFLAHGHLGELMCVDGTHPNSQGQKLIEKAFRDFGHRIQARELDIA
;
A
#
# COMPACT_ATOMS: atom_id res chain seq x y z
N MET A 1 9.62 -7.22 25.60
CA MET A 1 9.40 -6.66 24.27
C MET A 1 10.74 -6.35 23.62
N LYS A 2 10.92 -6.73 22.36
CA LYS A 2 12.10 -6.35 21.57
C LYS A 2 12.00 -4.84 21.27
N GLN A 3 13.02 -4.07 21.62
CA GLN A 3 13.09 -2.67 21.24
C GLN A 3 13.34 -2.60 19.72
N LEU A 4 12.48 -1.92 18.97
CA LEU A 4 12.71 -1.67 17.55
C LEU A 4 13.74 -0.55 17.41
N SER A 5 14.83 -0.80 16.72
CA SER A 5 15.89 0.17 16.42
C SER A 5 16.10 0.37 14.93
N LYS A 6 15.73 -0.62 14.11
CA LYS A 6 15.89 -0.55 12.66
C LYS A 6 14.68 -1.15 11.95
N ILE A 7 13.99 -0.34 11.16
CA ILE A 7 12.78 -0.71 10.43
C ILE A 7 13.03 -0.65 8.92
N LEU A 8 12.62 -1.69 8.20
CA LEU A 8 12.49 -1.67 6.75
C LEU A 8 11.07 -1.26 6.37
N MET A 9 10.91 -0.28 5.50
CA MET A 9 9.67 -0.05 4.76
C MET A 9 9.77 -0.71 3.38
N LEU A 10 8.89 -1.65 3.10
CA LEU A 10 8.82 -2.44 1.89
C LEU A 10 7.43 -2.32 1.30
N GLY A 11 7.30 -1.58 0.21
CA GLY A 11 5.98 -1.27 -0.36
C GLY A 11 6.08 -0.77 -1.79
N ASP A 12 4.99 -0.20 -2.25
CA ASP A 12 4.83 0.29 -3.60
C ASP A 12 5.01 1.82 -3.71
N SER A 13 4.27 2.44 -4.62
CA SER A 13 4.30 3.88 -4.88
C SER A 13 3.78 4.73 -3.72
N VAL A 14 2.92 4.18 -2.87
CA VAL A 14 2.33 4.90 -1.72
C VAL A 14 3.42 5.19 -0.69
N LEU A 15 4.09 4.17 -0.16
CA LEU A 15 5.20 4.36 0.79
C LEU A 15 6.44 4.99 0.15
N LYS A 16 6.62 4.84 -1.17
CA LYS A 16 7.66 5.58 -1.88
C LYS A 16 7.39 7.08 -1.91
N GLY A 17 6.16 7.50 -1.70
CA GLY A 17 5.74 8.89 -1.77
C GLY A 17 5.64 9.41 -3.21
N ILE A 18 5.13 8.59 -4.13
CA ILE A 18 4.83 9.04 -5.49
C ILE A 18 3.57 9.90 -5.48
N GLN A 19 3.64 11.04 -6.17
CA GLN A 19 2.51 11.93 -6.42
C GLN A 19 2.37 12.19 -7.92
N VAL A 20 1.21 12.68 -8.33
CA VAL A 20 1.01 13.22 -9.68
C VAL A 20 1.19 14.73 -9.63
N GLU A 21 2.08 15.27 -10.44
CA GLU A 21 2.23 16.72 -10.61
C GLU A 21 1.11 17.25 -11.49
N GLU A 22 0.25 18.11 -10.95
CA GLU A 22 -0.97 18.59 -11.64
C GLU A 22 -0.70 19.30 -12.98
N LYS A 23 0.43 20.03 -13.07
CA LYS A 23 0.75 20.80 -14.29
C LYS A 23 1.20 19.92 -15.47
N THR A 24 1.95 18.87 -15.17
CA THR A 24 2.56 18.02 -16.20
C THR A 24 1.86 16.68 -16.34
N LEU A 25 0.98 16.35 -15.39
CA LEU A 25 0.31 15.04 -15.27
C LEU A 25 1.29 13.87 -15.21
N ARG A 26 2.47 14.09 -14.64
CA ARG A 26 3.52 13.06 -14.50
C ARG A 26 3.64 12.58 -13.07
N TYR A 27 3.98 11.32 -12.93
CA TYR A 27 4.38 10.75 -11.64
C TYR A 27 5.74 11.28 -11.22
N ILE A 28 5.82 11.83 -10.03
CA ILE A 28 7.05 12.35 -9.44
C ILE A 28 7.29 11.77 -8.05
N PRO A 29 8.52 11.47 -7.67
CA PRO A 29 8.86 11.16 -6.28
C PRO A 29 8.80 12.46 -5.46
N LYS A 30 7.79 12.59 -4.61
CA LYS A 30 7.58 13.73 -3.71
C LYS A 30 7.09 13.22 -2.35
N ASN A 31 7.96 12.50 -1.65
CA ASN A 31 7.66 12.06 -0.30
C ASN A 31 7.74 13.25 0.66
N VAL A 32 6.65 13.54 1.35
CA VAL A 32 6.55 14.62 2.34
C VAL A 32 6.32 14.09 3.76
N MET A 33 6.35 12.77 3.96
CA MET A 33 6.39 12.18 5.29
C MET A 33 7.70 12.56 5.97
N ASP A 34 7.61 13.04 7.21
CA ASP A 34 8.78 13.38 8.00
C ASP A 34 9.39 12.13 8.64
N LEU A 35 10.02 11.28 7.79
CA LEU A 35 10.70 10.08 8.27
C LEU A 35 11.81 10.41 9.28
N PRO A 36 12.66 11.44 9.09
CA PRO A 36 13.63 11.83 10.10
C PRO A 36 13.00 12.22 11.44
N GLY A 37 11.84 12.91 11.42
CA GLY A 37 11.09 13.22 12.63
C GLY A 37 10.60 11.97 13.36
N LEU A 38 10.07 10.99 12.65
CA LEU A 38 9.69 9.69 13.22
C LEU A 38 10.90 8.92 13.77
N GLU A 39 12.02 8.92 13.07
CA GLU A 39 13.27 8.31 13.54
C GLU A 39 13.74 8.91 14.86
N ALA A 40 13.74 10.26 14.97
CA ALA A 40 14.11 10.96 16.18
C ALA A 40 13.15 10.70 17.34
N GLU A 41 11.83 10.76 17.07
CA GLU A 41 10.77 10.59 18.07
C GLU A 41 10.79 9.19 18.70
N PHE A 42 10.98 8.14 17.87
CA PHE A 42 10.95 6.75 18.33
C PHE A 42 12.34 6.13 18.57
N SER A 43 13.42 6.90 18.41
CA SER A 43 14.82 6.46 18.57
C SER A 43 15.14 5.23 17.73
N LEU A 44 14.79 5.25 16.45
CA LEU A 44 14.99 4.16 15.48
C LEU A 44 15.50 4.72 14.13
N THR A 45 15.82 3.82 13.21
CA THR A 45 16.14 4.17 11.81
C THR A 45 15.15 3.52 10.85
N ILE A 46 14.77 4.24 9.79
CA ILE A 46 13.83 3.80 8.77
C ILE A 46 14.54 3.66 7.41
N ASP A 47 14.62 2.44 6.93
CA ASP A 47 15.19 2.13 5.62
C ASP A 47 14.05 1.92 4.60
N ASN A 48 13.63 2.98 3.90
CA ASN A 48 12.55 2.90 2.92
C ASN A 48 13.06 2.38 1.57
N LYS A 49 12.72 1.13 1.25
CA LYS A 49 13.05 0.44 -0.02
C LYS A 49 11.85 0.27 -0.95
N SER A 50 10.75 0.98 -0.69
CA SER A 50 9.54 0.93 -1.52
C SER A 50 9.83 1.35 -2.97
N ARG A 51 9.10 0.76 -3.91
CA ARG A 51 9.30 0.96 -5.35
C ARG A 51 7.99 1.20 -6.07
N PHE A 52 7.98 2.14 -7.00
CA PHE A 52 6.84 2.37 -7.89
C PHE A 52 6.44 1.07 -8.62
N GLY A 53 5.15 0.73 -8.60
CA GLY A 53 4.61 -0.43 -9.28
C GLY A 53 4.96 -1.79 -8.64
N ALA A 54 5.53 -1.80 -7.43
CA ALA A 54 5.90 -3.06 -6.78
C ALA A 54 4.68 -3.85 -6.32
N THR A 55 4.79 -5.18 -6.39
CA THR A 55 3.88 -6.16 -5.82
C THR A 55 4.51 -6.85 -4.62
N SER A 56 3.72 -7.58 -3.85
CA SER A 56 4.20 -8.40 -2.71
C SER A 56 5.31 -9.37 -3.11
N ARG A 57 5.22 -9.99 -4.30
CA ARG A 57 6.29 -10.85 -4.85
C ARG A 57 7.59 -10.10 -5.16
N ASN A 58 7.46 -8.85 -5.68
CA ASN A 58 8.63 -8.00 -5.86
C ASN A 58 9.27 -7.63 -4.51
N GLY A 59 8.42 -7.37 -3.51
CA GLY A 59 8.85 -7.11 -2.14
C GLY A 59 9.63 -8.27 -1.56
N GLU A 60 9.11 -9.49 -1.66
CA GLU A 60 9.79 -10.71 -1.20
C GLU A 60 11.14 -10.92 -1.91
N THR A 61 11.17 -10.77 -3.23
CA THR A 61 12.41 -10.87 -4.01
C THR A 61 13.45 -9.86 -3.54
N LEU A 62 13.02 -8.62 -3.28
CA LEU A 62 13.90 -7.57 -2.80
C LEU A 62 14.41 -7.85 -1.38
N LEU A 63 13.54 -8.28 -0.48
CA LEU A 63 13.88 -8.65 0.88
C LEU A 63 14.95 -9.75 0.89
N ASN A 64 14.72 -10.84 0.16
CA ASN A 64 15.65 -11.96 0.08
C ASN A 64 17.04 -11.53 -0.41
N ARG A 65 17.13 -10.63 -1.40
CA ARG A 65 18.42 -10.07 -1.86
C ARG A 65 19.20 -9.34 -0.78
N PHE A 66 18.53 -8.70 0.18
CA PHE A 66 19.19 -8.05 1.31
C PHE A 66 19.59 -9.07 2.36
N LEU A 67 18.71 -10.03 2.66
CA LEU A 67 18.98 -11.10 3.61
C LEU A 67 20.17 -11.96 3.19
N ASP A 68 20.31 -12.27 1.90
CA ASP A 68 21.44 -13.00 1.34
C ASP A 68 22.77 -12.25 1.49
N LYS A 69 22.70 -10.91 1.65
CA LYS A 69 23.87 -10.07 1.93
C LYS A 69 24.11 -9.85 3.44
N GLY A 70 23.37 -10.54 4.28
CA GLY A 70 23.47 -10.41 5.74
C GLY A 70 22.87 -9.12 6.32
N VAL A 71 22.06 -8.39 5.54
CA VAL A 71 21.36 -7.20 6.03
C VAL A 71 20.08 -7.62 6.70
N THR A 72 19.84 -7.14 7.93
CA THR A 72 18.65 -7.47 8.73
C THR A 72 18.05 -6.20 9.35
N TRP A 73 16.80 -6.32 9.79
CA TRP A 73 16.05 -5.28 10.50
C TRP A 73 15.35 -5.89 11.72
N ASP A 74 14.81 -5.07 12.59
CA ASP A 74 13.98 -5.55 13.71
C ASP A 74 12.54 -5.77 13.27
N ALA A 75 12.05 -4.91 12.36
CA ALA A 75 10.71 -5.03 11.79
C ALA A 75 10.68 -4.66 10.31
N VAL A 76 9.67 -5.18 9.61
CA VAL A 76 9.39 -4.91 8.20
C VAL A 76 7.95 -4.41 8.07
N VAL A 77 7.78 -3.15 7.72
CA VAL A 77 6.48 -2.57 7.32
C VAL A 77 6.21 -2.93 5.87
N MET A 78 5.02 -3.46 5.60
CA MET A 78 4.65 -3.96 4.28
C MET A 78 3.37 -3.30 3.77
N ASP A 79 3.44 -2.71 2.57
CA ASP A 79 2.37 -1.99 1.87
C ASP A 79 2.25 -2.50 0.43
N PHE A 80 1.33 -3.44 0.23
CA PHE A 80 1.05 -4.05 -1.07
C PHE A 80 -0.44 -4.31 -1.25
N GLY A 81 -0.89 -4.41 -2.50
CA GLY A 81 -2.26 -4.70 -2.89
C GLY A 81 -2.78 -3.76 -3.97
N GLY A 82 -2.29 -2.52 -4.02
CA GLY A 82 -2.72 -1.52 -5.00
C GLY A 82 -2.39 -1.90 -6.44
N ASN A 83 -1.22 -2.46 -6.68
CA ASN A 83 -0.82 -2.92 -8.02
C ASN A 83 -1.40 -4.30 -8.35
N GLU A 84 -1.55 -5.16 -7.35
CA GLU A 84 -2.14 -6.48 -7.51
C GLU A 84 -3.60 -6.41 -7.95
N CYS A 85 -4.39 -5.50 -7.37
CA CYS A 85 -5.81 -5.37 -7.68
C CYS A 85 -6.09 -4.69 -9.01
N ASN A 86 -5.10 -4.09 -9.67
CA ASN A 86 -5.30 -3.38 -10.92
C ASN A 86 -5.54 -4.34 -12.11
N TYR A 87 -6.24 -3.84 -13.14
CA TYR A 87 -6.53 -4.57 -14.37
C TYR A 87 -5.73 -4.03 -15.56
N ASP A 88 -5.66 -4.81 -16.62
CA ASP A 88 -5.21 -4.37 -17.94
C ASP A 88 -6.39 -3.70 -18.67
N TRP A 89 -6.57 -2.40 -18.39
CA TRP A 89 -7.69 -1.62 -18.92
C TRP A 89 -7.69 -1.54 -20.45
N ALA A 90 -6.53 -1.60 -21.09
CA ALA A 90 -6.42 -1.58 -22.54
C ALA A 90 -7.01 -2.86 -23.17
N LYS A 91 -6.79 -4.03 -22.55
CA LYS A 91 -7.43 -5.26 -23.01
C LYS A 91 -8.93 -5.25 -22.83
N ILE A 92 -9.40 -4.72 -21.69
CA ILE A 92 -10.85 -4.59 -21.43
C ILE A 92 -11.49 -3.66 -22.45
N ALA A 93 -10.88 -2.52 -22.76
CA ALA A 93 -11.37 -1.60 -23.77
C ALA A 93 -11.42 -2.23 -25.17
N ALA A 94 -10.48 -3.12 -25.49
CA ALA A 94 -10.42 -3.79 -26.79
C ALA A 94 -11.49 -4.90 -26.95
N ASP A 95 -11.88 -5.56 -25.87
CA ASP A 95 -12.95 -6.57 -25.86
C ASP A 95 -13.74 -6.51 -24.55
N PRO A 96 -14.80 -5.69 -24.43
CA PRO A 96 -15.57 -5.54 -23.19
C PRO A 96 -16.46 -6.73 -22.84
N THR A 97 -16.46 -7.80 -23.67
CA THR A 97 -17.21 -9.02 -23.43
C THR A 97 -16.37 -10.16 -22.86
N GLY A 98 -15.06 -9.97 -22.80
CA GLY A 98 -14.10 -10.96 -22.32
C GLY A 98 -14.14 -11.14 -20.80
N GLU A 99 -13.50 -12.21 -20.34
CA GLU A 99 -13.25 -12.45 -18.92
C GLU A 99 -11.86 -11.94 -18.55
N TYR A 100 -11.78 -11.08 -17.53
CA TYR A 100 -10.54 -10.45 -17.13
C TYR A 100 -10.26 -10.67 -15.65
N PHE A 101 -8.99 -10.90 -15.34
CA PHE A 101 -8.48 -11.04 -13.99
C PHE A 101 -7.59 -9.87 -13.63
N PRO A 102 -7.51 -9.48 -12.35
CA PRO A 102 -6.56 -8.47 -11.90
C PRO A 102 -5.12 -8.95 -12.09
N THR A 103 -4.17 -8.04 -12.01
CA THR A 103 -2.72 -8.32 -12.15
C THR A 103 -2.29 -9.52 -11.32
N VAL A 104 -2.80 -9.61 -10.08
CA VAL A 104 -2.66 -10.78 -9.22
C VAL A 104 -4.03 -11.09 -8.60
N PRO A 105 -4.67 -12.22 -8.92
CA PRO A 105 -5.94 -12.62 -8.32
C PRO A 105 -5.87 -12.63 -6.78
N LEU A 106 -7.00 -12.29 -6.13
CA LEU A 106 -7.05 -12.10 -4.68
C LEU A 106 -6.51 -13.30 -3.88
N GLY A 107 -6.82 -14.54 -4.32
CA GLY A 107 -6.31 -15.75 -3.67
C GLY A 107 -4.79 -15.86 -3.73
N ASP A 108 -4.21 -15.57 -4.91
CA ASP A 108 -2.77 -15.60 -5.13
C ASP A 108 -2.07 -14.47 -4.37
N PHE A 109 -2.71 -13.28 -4.29
CA PHE A 109 -2.22 -12.16 -3.47
C PHE A 109 -2.14 -12.54 -1.98
N VAL A 110 -3.20 -13.12 -1.43
CA VAL A 110 -3.26 -13.55 -0.03
C VAL A 110 -2.15 -14.55 0.26
N GLU A 111 -1.95 -15.54 -0.61
CA GLU A 111 -0.91 -16.55 -0.40
C GLU A 111 0.51 -15.96 -0.53
N ALA A 112 0.75 -15.12 -1.52
CA ALA A 112 2.04 -14.44 -1.68
C ALA A 112 2.36 -13.53 -0.49
N TYR A 113 1.35 -12.82 0.03
CA TYR A 113 1.54 -11.94 1.18
C TYR A 113 1.77 -12.74 2.46
N ARG A 114 1.04 -13.84 2.66
CA ARG A 114 1.27 -14.78 3.78
C ARG A 114 2.68 -15.36 3.73
N GLN A 115 3.17 -15.73 2.54
CA GLN A 115 4.54 -16.20 2.38
C GLN A 115 5.56 -15.14 2.76
N LEU A 116 5.34 -13.87 2.37
CA LEU A 116 6.20 -12.77 2.75
C LEU A 116 6.21 -12.55 4.29
N ILE A 117 5.05 -12.63 4.95
CA ILE A 117 4.94 -12.58 6.42
C ILE A 117 5.79 -13.68 7.07
N ARG A 118 5.68 -14.92 6.57
CA ARG A 118 6.46 -16.07 7.06
C ARG A 118 7.96 -15.83 6.88
N THR A 119 8.38 -15.39 5.69
CA THR A 119 9.78 -15.06 5.39
C THR A 119 10.34 -14.05 6.40
N VAL A 120 9.58 -13.03 6.76
CA VAL A 120 9.98 -12.03 7.76
C VAL A 120 10.10 -12.66 9.15
N LYS A 121 9.10 -13.45 9.58
CA LYS A 121 9.08 -14.14 10.88
C LYS A 121 10.24 -15.14 11.02
N ASP A 122 10.48 -15.94 9.99
CA ASP A 122 11.54 -16.99 9.99
C ASP A 122 12.96 -16.41 10.12
N ARG A 123 13.12 -15.13 9.78
CA ARG A 123 14.38 -14.40 9.96
C ARG A 123 14.43 -13.61 11.27
N GLY A 124 13.49 -13.83 12.19
CA GLY A 124 13.44 -13.20 13.51
C GLY A 124 13.08 -11.72 13.49
N MET A 125 12.50 -11.25 12.39
CA MET A 125 11.99 -9.88 12.24
C MET A 125 10.48 -9.84 12.51
N THR A 126 9.96 -8.69 12.94
CA THR A 126 8.52 -8.48 13.15
C THR A 126 7.87 -7.96 11.86
N PRO A 127 6.91 -8.68 11.26
CA PRO A 127 6.13 -8.16 10.16
C PRO A 127 5.07 -7.17 10.69
N ILE A 128 4.91 -6.04 10.01
CA ILE A 128 3.89 -5.02 10.28
C ILE A 128 3.17 -4.76 8.97
N LEU A 129 1.86 -4.97 8.92
CA LEU A 129 1.06 -4.72 7.73
C LEU A 129 0.53 -3.29 7.73
N MET A 130 0.21 -2.78 6.54
CA MET A 130 -0.45 -1.49 6.36
C MET A 130 -1.69 -1.68 5.48
N THR A 131 -2.83 -1.12 5.89
CA THR A 131 -4.03 -1.11 5.04
C THR A 131 -3.84 -0.18 3.85
N LEU A 132 -4.45 -0.52 2.70
CA LEU A 132 -4.37 0.32 1.51
C LEU A 132 -5.14 1.63 1.73
N PRO A 133 -4.59 2.80 1.37
CA PRO A 133 -5.40 4.01 1.27
C PRO A 133 -6.60 3.79 0.36
N PRO A 134 -7.78 4.37 0.64
CA PRO A 134 -8.92 4.30 -0.27
C PRO A 134 -8.60 5.04 -1.56
N LEU A 135 -9.27 4.69 -2.66
CA LEU A 135 -9.17 5.40 -3.92
C LEU A 135 -10.45 6.20 -4.23
N ILE A 136 -10.35 7.14 -5.18
CA ILE A 136 -11.51 7.88 -5.70
C ILE A 136 -11.87 7.26 -7.06
N PRO A 137 -12.94 6.45 -7.14
CA PRO A 137 -13.19 5.58 -8.28
C PRO A 137 -13.39 6.34 -9.60
N GLN A 138 -14.06 7.50 -9.57
CA GLN A 138 -14.26 8.29 -10.79
C GLN A 138 -12.94 8.89 -11.29
N ARG A 139 -12.11 9.48 -10.40
CA ARG A 139 -10.77 9.99 -10.79
C ARG A 139 -9.88 8.87 -11.31
N PHE A 140 -9.92 7.71 -10.66
CA PHE A 140 -9.17 6.53 -11.11
C PHE A 140 -9.59 6.12 -12.52
N PHE A 141 -10.89 5.99 -12.77
CA PHE A 141 -11.43 5.64 -14.07
C PHE A 141 -11.01 6.68 -15.14
N ASP A 142 -11.23 7.97 -14.88
CA ASP A 142 -10.88 9.04 -15.80
C ASP A 142 -9.39 9.11 -16.12
N TRP A 143 -8.54 8.76 -15.13
CA TRP A 143 -7.09 8.75 -15.33
C TRP A 143 -6.59 7.54 -16.12
N TRP A 144 -6.98 6.35 -15.70
CA TRP A 144 -6.46 5.11 -16.29
C TRP A 144 -7.09 4.77 -17.64
N CYS A 145 -8.30 5.26 -17.90
CA CYS A 145 -9.03 5.04 -19.15
C CYS A 145 -9.04 6.29 -20.07
N ARG A 146 -8.28 7.34 -19.77
CA ARG A 146 -8.32 8.61 -20.52
C ARG A 146 -8.04 8.49 -22.02
N ASP A 147 -7.17 7.56 -22.39
CA ASP A 147 -6.75 7.33 -23.78
C ASP A 147 -7.36 6.03 -24.37
N LEU A 148 -8.40 5.47 -23.70
CA LEU A 148 -9.08 4.25 -24.07
C LEU A 148 -10.54 4.50 -24.45
N ASP A 149 -11.19 3.50 -25.06
CA ASP A 149 -12.64 3.51 -25.23
C ASP A 149 -13.32 3.34 -23.87
N GLN A 150 -13.70 4.48 -23.28
CA GLN A 150 -14.32 4.50 -21.95
C GLN A 150 -15.72 3.86 -21.93
N ASP A 151 -16.46 3.87 -23.03
CA ASP A 151 -17.78 3.25 -23.11
C ASP A 151 -17.63 1.72 -23.11
N ALA A 152 -16.64 1.19 -23.85
CA ALA A 152 -16.30 -0.22 -23.80
C ALA A 152 -15.87 -0.66 -22.39
N VAL A 153 -15.01 0.14 -21.72
CA VAL A 153 -14.62 -0.17 -20.33
C VAL A 153 -15.83 -0.14 -19.40
N ARG A 154 -16.73 0.85 -19.52
CA ARG A 154 -17.98 0.92 -18.73
C ARG A 154 -18.90 -0.27 -18.99
N GLN A 155 -18.97 -0.74 -20.22
CA GLN A 155 -19.77 -1.93 -20.56
C GLN A 155 -19.33 -3.14 -19.75
N TRP A 156 -18.03 -3.34 -19.58
CA TRP A 156 -17.49 -4.45 -18.78
C TRP A 156 -17.57 -4.18 -17.28
N LEU A 157 -17.18 -2.97 -16.85
CA LEU A 157 -17.07 -2.61 -15.45
C LEU A 157 -18.43 -2.40 -14.77
N GLY A 158 -19.44 -1.90 -15.52
CA GLY A 158 -20.70 -1.37 -15.02
C GLY A 158 -20.52 0.05 -14.48
N ASP A 159 -20.23 0.19 -13.22
CA ASP A 159 -20.06 1.49 -12.54
C ASP A 159 -18.62 1.68 -12.05
N PRO A 160 -18.01 2.88 -12.16
CA PRO A 160 -16.69 3.15 -11.59
C PRO A 160 -16.55 2.82 -10.09
N CYS A 161 -17.64 2.87 -9.31
CA CYS A 161 -17.64 2.45 -7.91
C CYS A 161 -17.21 0.99 -7.73
N ASN A 162 -17.35 0.14 -8.76
CA ASN A 162 -16.87 -1.24 -8.73
C ASN A 162 -15.34 -1.32 -8.63
N ILE A 163 -14.61 -0.31 -9.09
CA ILE A 163 -13.14 -0.20 -8.89
C ILE A 163 -12.84 -0.10 -7.40
N TYR A 164 -13.56 0.76 -6.68
CA TYR A 164 -13.41 0.90 -5.24
C TYR A 164 -13.77 -0.40 -4.51
N ALA A 165 -14.93 -0.98 -4.83
CA ALA A 165 -15.37 -2.24 -4.21
C ALA A 165 -14.36 -3.37 -4.46
N HIS A 166 -13.74 -3.39 -5.64
CA HIS A 166 -12.70 -4.37 -5.96
C HIS A 166 -11.42 -4.14 -5.14
N GLN A 167 -10.91 -2.91 -5.05
CA GLN A 167 -9.74 -2.56 -4.24
C GLN A 167 -10.00 -2.80 -2.74
N GLU A 168 -11.23 -2.55 -2.27
CA GLU A 168 -11.65 -2.84 -0.89
C GLU A 168 -11.42 -4.30 -0.52
N ARG A 169 -11.66 -5.25 -1.43
CA ARG A 169 -11.42 -6.67 -1.19
C ARG A 169 -9.96 -6.98 -0.84
N TYR A 170 -9.02 -6.27 -1.46
CA TYR A 170 -7.58 -6.42 -1.18
C TYR A 170 -7.23 -5.77 0.17
N SER A 171 -7.73 -4.59 0.46
CA SER A 171 -7.52 -3.96 1.77
C SER A 171 -8.07 -4.82 2.91
N ARG A 172 -9.28 -5.35 2.75
CA ARG A 172 -9.88 -6.28 3.72
C ARG A 172 -9.12 -7.60 3.85
N ALA A 173 -8.48 -8.06 2.78
CA ALA A 173 -7.60 -9.23 2.85
C ALA A 173 -6.34 -8.95 3.68
N VAL A 174 -5.76 -7.75 3.57
CA VAL A 174 -4.62 -7.34 4.42
C VAL A 174 -5.02 -7.30 5.90
N GLU A 175 -6.17 -6.71 6.24
CA GLU A 175 -6.69 -6.69 7.61
C GLU A 175 -6.89 -8.12 8.16
N ARG A 176 -7.51 -8.99 7.35
CA ARG A 176 -7.73 -10.38 7.74
C ARG A 176 -6.42 -11.14 7.93
N LEU A 177 -5.42 -10.93 7.03
CA LEU A 177 -4.09 -11.52 7.19
C LEU A 177 -3.43 -11.05 8.48
N ALA A 178 -3.53 -9.76 8.83
CA ALA A 178 -2.98 -9.26 10.09
C ALA A 178 -3.59 -9.98 11.29
N TRP A 179 -4.90 -10.21 11.27
CA TRP A 179 -5.61 -10.93 12.34
C TRP A 179 -5.25 -12.43 12.35
N GLU A 180 -5.30 -13.12 11.19
CA GLU A 180 -5.01 -14.56 11.07
C GLU A 180 -3.56 -14.89 11.46
N GLU A 181 -2.61 -14.06 11.04
CA GLU A 181 -1.19 -14.23 11.30
C GLU A 181 -0.74 -13.61 12.63
N GLN A 182 -1.65 -12.97 13.36
CA GLN A 182 -1.38 -12.27 14.63
C GLN A 182 -0.21 -11.28 14.50
N VAL A 183 -0.25 -10.43 13.49
CA VAL A 183 0.77 -9.42 13.23
C VAL A 183 0.18 -8.01 13.34
N PRO A 184 0.97 -7.02 13.79
CA PRO A 184 0.53 -5.64 13.91
C PRO A 184 0.06 -5.05 12.58
N LEU A 185 -0.92 -4.14 12.66
CA LEU A 185 -1.51 -3.46 11.51
C LEU A 185 -1.49 -1.94 11.73
N VAL A 186 -0.96 -1.20 10.76
CA VAL A 186 -1.12 0.25 10.64
C VAL A 186 -2.37 0.51 9.81
N ASP A 187 -3.42 1.05 10.43
CA ASP A 187 -4.70 1.30 9.77
C ASP A 187 -4.71 2.67 9.08
N VAL A 188 -3.99 2.77 7.97
CA VAL A 188 -3.98 3.97 7.13
C VAL A 188 -5.37 4.23 6.54
N ARG A 189 -6.07 3.17 6.10
CA ARG A 189 -7.41 3.31 5.51
C ARG A 189 -8.39 3.94 6.48
N GLY A 190 -8.39 3.51 7.73
CA GLY A 190 -9.22 4.08 8.78
C GLY A 190 -8.99 5.58 8.97
N GLU A 191 -7.74 6.05 8.95
CA GLU A 191 -7.40 7.46 9.04
C GLU A 191 -7.98 8.28 7.85
N PHE A 192 -7.86 7.77 6.63
CA PHE A 192 -8.42 8.42 5.44
C PHE A 192 -9.95 8.48 5.49
N LEU A 193 -10.60 7.40 5.88
CA LEU A 193 -12.07 7.36 5.99
C LEU A 193 -12.58 8.27 7.11
N ALA A 194 -11.88 8.35 8.23
CA ALA A 194 -12.21 9.25 9.34
C ALA A 194 -12.08 10.73 8.97
N HIS A 195 -11.18 11.09 8.06
CA HIS A 195 -11.06 12.46 7.55
C HIS A 195 -12.31 12.90 6.76
N GLY A 196 -12.98 11.99 6.05
CA GLY A 196 -14.26 12.21 5.38
C GLY A 196 -14.21 12.97 4.04
N HIS A 197 -13.10 13.61 3.68
CA HIS A 197 -12.93 14.41 2.45
C HIS A 197 -11.80 13.84 1.57
N LEU A 198 -11.99 12.62 1.07
CA LEU A 198 -10.97 11.90 0.28
C LEU A 198 -10.43 12.69 -0.92
N GLY A 199 -11.28 13.55 -1.52
CA GLY A 199 -10.88 14.40 -2.63
C GLY A 199 -9.73 15.37 -2.34
N GLU A 200 -9.55 15.73 -1.07
CA GLU A 200 -8.48 16.63 -0.59
C GLU A 200 -7.17 15.88 -0.32
N LEU A 201 -7.24 14.56 -0.17
CA LEU A 201 -6.13 13.71 0.22
C LEU A 201 -5.45 12.98 -0.95
N MET A 202 -6.13 12.93 -2.12
CA MET A 202 -5.71 12.14 -3.26
C MET A 202 -5.32 13.02 -4.44
N CYS A 203 -4.32 12.59 -5.20
CA CYS A 203 -3.94 13.18 -6.47
C CYS A 203 -5.08 13.07 -7.50
N VAL A 204 -4.88 13.73 -8.64
CA VAL A 204 -5.85 13.75 -9.76
C VAL A 204 -6.11 12.35 -10.34
N ASP A 205 -5.19 11.42 -10.19
CA ASP A 205 -5.34 10.03 -10.63
C ASP A 205 -6.23 9.17 -9.72
N GLY A 206 -6.65 9.71 -8.58
CA GLY A 206 -7.57 9.07 -7.64
C GLY A 206 -6.98 7.91 -6.84
N THR A 207 -5.70 7.55 -7.02
CA THR A 207 -5.08 6.41 -6.33
C THR A 207 -3.85 6.78 -5.49
N HIS A 208 -3.07 7.79 -5.88
CA HIS A 208 -1.92 8.19 -5.10
C HIS A 208 -2.28 9.28 -4.09
N PRO A 209 -1.92 9.11 -2.80
CA PRO A 209 -2.04 10.18 -1.82
C PRO A 209 -1.21 11.40 -2.22
N ASN A 210 -1.81 12.58 -2.17
CA ASN A 210 -1.11 13.84 -2.34
C ASN A 210 -0.33 14.21 -1.06
N SER A 211 0.21 15.44 -1.00
CA SER A 211 1.01 15.87 0.17
C SER A 211 0.21 15.84 1.49
N GLN A 212 -1.11 16.12 1.45
CA GLN A 212 -1.95 16.02 2.66
C GLN A 212 -2.21 14.56 3.02
N GLY A 213 -2.53 13.71 2.04
CA GLY A 213 -2.71 12.28 2.24
C GLY A 213 -1.45 11.60 2.79
N GLN A 214 -0.25 12.00 2.32
CA GLN A 214 1.01 11.48 2.87
C GLN A 214 1.24 11.91 4.33
N LYS A 215 0.84 13.12 4.72
CA LYS A 215 0.86 13.56 6.13
C LYS A 215 -0.10 12.75 6.99
N LEU A 216 -1.21 12.30 6.43
CA LEU A 216 -2.14 11.43 7.15
C LEU A 216 -1.56 10.01 7.32
N ILE A 217 -0.84 9.50 6.33
CA ILE A 217 -0.06 8.24 6.47
C ILE A 217 0.99 8.39 7.57
N GLU A 218 1.74 9.50 7.58
CA GLU A 218 2.72 9.80 8.64
C GLU A 218 2.05 9.78 10.03
N LYS A 219 0.88 10.42 10.16
CA LYS A 219 0.10 10.41 11.40
C LYS A 219 -0.25 8.98 11.83
N ALA A 220 -0.73 8.13 10.91
CA ALA A 220 -1.04 6.74 11.22
C ALA A 220 0.18 5.98 11.75
N PHE A 221 1.37 6.19 11.18
CA PHE A 221 2.62 5.61 11.69
C PHE A 221 2.99 6.16 13.05
N ARG A 222 2.83 7.46 13.28
CA ARG A 222 3.12 8.09 14.58
C ARG A 222 2.21 7.53 15.68
N ASP A 223 0.92 7.48 15.44
CA ASP A 223 -0.06 6.94 16.38
C ASP A 223 0.21 5.45 16.66
N PHE A 224 0.55 4.69 15.64
CA PHE A 224 0.97 3.29 15.79
C PHE A 224 2.22 3.16 16.69
N GLY A 225 3.25 3.99 16.47
CA GLY A 225 4.46 4.03 17.30
C GLY A 225 4.16 4.35 18.77
N HIS A 226 3.30 5.32 19.03
CA HIS A 226 2.87 5.66 20.40
C HIS A 226 2.14 4.50 21.09
N ARG A 227 1.26 3.79 20.37
CA ARG A 227 0.56 2.61 20.93
C ARG A 227 1.51 1.49 21.30
N ILE A 228 2.58 1.28 20.52
CA ILE A 228 3.65 0.35 20.88
C ILE A 228 4.37 0.79 22.15
N GLN A 229 4.75 2.07 22.25
CA GLN A 229 5.42 2.60 23.44
C GLN A 229 4.54 2.53 24.69
N ALA A 230 3.23 2.79 24.54
CA ALA A 230 2.25 2.67 25.62
C ALA A 230 1.94 1.23 26.01
N ARG A 231 2.47 0.22 25.30
CA ARG A 231 2.20 -1.21 25.46
C ARG A 231 0.74 -1.59 25.19
N GLU A 232 0.05 -0.81 24.39
CA GLU A 232 -1.31 -1.10 23.92
C GLU A 232 -1.30 -2.08 22.74
N LEU A 233 -0.14 -2.20 22.07
CA LEU A 233 0.14 -3.17 21.02
C LEU A 233 1.37 -3.99 21.40
N ASP A 234 1.24 -5.32 21.29
CA ASP A 234 2.38 -6.23 21.40
C ASP A 234 2.97 -6.50 20.02
N ILE A 235 4.29 -6.40 19.92
CA ILE A 235 5.08 -6.64 18.71
C ILE A 235 6.13 -7.73 18.94
N ALA A 236 5.76 -8.74 19.76
CA ALA A 236 6.64 -9.84 20.11
C ALA A 236 7.06 -10.70 18.91
#